data_a66debbcb8647a9ea04dac26dce95654
#
_entry.id   a66debbcb8647a9ea04dac26dce95654
#
_cell.length_a   1.000
_cell.length_b   1.000
_cell.length_c   1.000
_cell.angle_alpha   90.00
_cell.angle_beta   90.00
_cell.angle_gamma   90.00
#
_symmetry.space_group_name_H-M   'P 1'
#
loop_
_entity.id
_entity.type
_entity.pdbx_description
1 polymer ?
#
loop_
_entity_poly.entity_id
_entity_poly.type
_entity_poly.pdbx_seq_one_letter_code
_entity_poly.pdbx_strand_id
1 'polypeptide(L)'
;MRKKENRKKGTTLVEMIVTLLLISIMMTMAAASLSSAAKIFVRVQKTQYAQSITDTVMTELRTITKDASGYVKIYPEESGFQPAAAESTTGTCLEFLNPDGYVELVSTDGCEKTQIYIGDNKNGSADAVEKGQLLTRYYTRNSTTGKYFCRKNETPAARAVATAFGKGFYMGNYLEIEYSVPSGTTDGTKVSSIVAKVTLYSDKDRKHVVASDTELLEFRNPLIYTTAVTAS
;
A
#
# COMPACT_ATOMS: atom_id res chain seq x y z
N MET A 1 -72.72 40.15 -27.71
CA MET A 1 -71.46 39.45 -27.37
C MET A 1 -71.76 38.19 -26.55
N ARG A 2 -71.67 37.00 -27.17
CA ARG A 2 -71.89 35.71 -26.50
C ARG A 2 -70.59 35.23 -25.86
N LYS A 3 -70.54 35.21 -24.57
CA LYS A 3 -69.43 34.68 -23.76
C LYS A 3 -69.32 33.14 -23.92
N LYS A 4 -68.27 32.67 -24.56
CA LYS A 4 -68.00 31.25 -24.76
C LYS A 4 -67.66 30.64 -23.44
N GLU A 5 -68.59 29.87 -22.86
CA GLU A 5 -68.29 29.05 -21.65
C GLU A 5 -67.29 27.94 -22.01
N ASN A 6 -66.12 28.04 -21.46
CA ASN A 6 -65.16 26.96 -21.48
C ASN A 6 -65.61 25.84 -20.55
N ARG A 7 -66.36 24.86 -21.11
CA ARG A 7 -66.63 23.60 -20.40
C ARG A 7 -65.35 22.88 -20.14
N LYS A 8 -64.91 22.87 -18.90
CA LYS A 8 -63.81 21.99 -18.45
C LYS A 8 -64.26 20.55 -18.68
N LYS A 9 -63.63 19.86 -19.63
CA LYS A 9 -63.84 18.43 -19.84
C LYS A 9 -63.34 17.71 -18.59
N GLY A 10 -64.20 17.02 -17.85
CA GLY A 10 -63.81 16.16 -16.73
C GLY A 10 -63.02 14.96 -17.28
N THR A 11 -61.91 14.63 -16.62
CA THR A 11 -61.19 13.40 -16.92
C THR A 11 -62.02 12.18 -16.60
N THR A 12 -62.08 11.21 -17.50
CA THR A 12 -62.79 9.97 -17.28
C THR A 12 -62.04 9.09 -16.27
N LEU A 13 -62.73 8.25 -15.53
CA LEU A 13 -62.14 7.34 -14.55
C LEU A 13 -61.09 6.42 -15.19
N VAL A 14 -61.34 6.01 -16.43
CA VAL A 14 -60.42 5.22 -17.27
C VAL A 14 -59.11 5.97 -17.55
N GLU A 15 -59.19 7.26 -17.87
CA GLU A 15 -58.05 8.11 -18.18
C GLU A 15 -57.16 8.31 -16.94
N MET A 16 -57.74 8.41 -15.74
CA MET A 16 -57.02 8.46 -14.49
C MET A 16 -56.29 7.14 -14.18
N ILE A 17 -56.93 5.99 -14.43
CA ILE A 17 -56.31 4.67 -14.23
C ILE A 17 -55.13 4.48 -15.19
N VAL A 18 -55.31 4.82 -16.47
CA VAL A 18 -54.23 4.71 -17.47
C VAL A 18 -53.07 5.62 -17.16
N THR A 19 -53.30 6.87 -16.72
CA THR A 19 -52.21 7.78 -16.34
C THR A 19 -51.49 7.29 -15.10
N LEU A 20 -52.17 6.76 -14.09
CA LEU A 20 -51.49 6.17 -12.90
C LEU A 20 -50.66 4.94 -13.25
N LEU A 21 -51.15 4.12 -14.20
CA LEU A 21 -50.41 2.94 -14.66
C LEU A 21 -49.13 3.36 -15.42
N LEU A 22 -49.23 4.36 -16.32
CA LEU A 22 -48.07 4.89 -17.04
C LEU A 22 -47.05 5.53 -16.09
N ILE A 23 -47.49 6.32 -15.12
CA ILE A 23 -46.61 6.92 -14.09
C ILE A 23 -45.90 5.84 -13.28
N SER A 24 -46.57 4.78 -12.87
CA SER A 24 -45.95 3.69 -12.10
C SER A 24 -44.89 2.94 -12.93
N ILE A 25 -45.11 2.70 -14.21
CA ILE A 25 -44.13 2.11 -15.14
C ILE A 25 -42.93 3.05 -15.28
N MET A 26 -43.15 4.33 -15.50
CA MET A 26 -42.04 5.31 -15.60
C MET A 26 -41.23 5.40 -14.30
N MET A 27 -41.88 5.39 -13.14
CA MET A 27 -41.17 5.41 -11.85
C MET A 27 -40.32 4.15 -11.63
N THR A 28 -40.82 2.97 -12.01
CA THR A 28 -40.03 1.73 -11.86
C THR A 28 -38.80 1.73 -12.78
N MET A 29 -38.92 2.21 -14.00
CA MET A 29 -37.79 2.36 -14.94
C MET A 29 -36.79 3.39 -14.44
N ALA A 30 -37.23 4.52 -13.90
CA ALA A 30 -36.36 5.54 -13.32
C ALA A 30 -35.63 5.02 -12.10
N ALA A 31 -36.29 4.30 -11.21
CA ALA A 31 -35.67 3.68 -10.03
C ALA A 31 -34.60 2.64 -10.42
N ALA A 32 -34.86 1.80 -11.42
CA ALA A 32 -33.89 0.83 -11.92
C ALA A 32 -32.65 1.50 -12.53
N SER A 33 -32.82 2.56 -13.30
CA SER A 33 -31.73 3.34 -13.88
C SER A 33 -30.88 4.01 -12.79
N LEU A 34 -31.51 4.61 -11.78
CA LEU A 34 -30.82 5.26 -10.68
C LEU A 34 -30.03 4.26 -9.84
N SER A 35 -30.58 3.08 -9.57
CA SER A 35 -29.88 2.01 -8.86
C SER A 35 -28.64 1.53 -9.61
N SER A 36 -28.73 1.38 -10.94
CA SER A 36 -27.59 1.00 -11.78
C SER A 36 -26.51 2.08 -11.78
N ALA A 37 -26.88 3.36 -11.93
CA ALA A 37 -25.95 4.48 -11.87
C ALA A 37 -25.24 4.58 -10.52
N ALA A 38 -25.96 4.39 -9.41
CA ALA A 38 -25.37 4.40 -8.07
C ALA A 38 -24.31 3.29 -7.90
N LYS A 39 -24.57 2.08 -8.39
CA LYS A 39 -23.59 0.97 -8.34
C LYS A 39 -22.33 1.29 -9.15
N ILE A 40 -22.47 1.88 -10.32
CA ILE A 40 -21.33 2.29 -11.14
C ILE A 40 -20.53 3.38 -10.41
N PHE A 41 -21.20 4.38 -9.86
CA PHE A 41 -20.56 5.47 -9.13
C PHE A 41 -19.73 4.95 -7.95
N VAL A 42 -20.29 4.06 -7.11
CA VAL A 42 -19.55 3.45 -5.99
C VAL A 42 -18.34 2.64 -6.49
N ARG A 43 -18.47 1.91 -7.60
CA ARG A 43 -17.34 1.17 -8.19
C ARG A 43 -16.22 2.11 -8.65
N VAL A 44 -16.57 3.18 -9.35
CA VAL A 44 -15.60 4.18 -9.82
C VAL A 44 -14.89 4.84 -8.66
N GLN A 45 -15.62 5.26 -7.62
CA GLN A 45 -15.02 5.81 -6.41
C GLN A 45 -14.03 4.85 -5.76
N LYS A 46 -14.40 3.58 -5.58
CA LYS A 46 -13.49 2.57 -5.00
C LYS A 46 -12.21 2.43 -5.82
N THR A 47 -12.31 2.41 -7.15
CA THR A 47 -11.14 2.33 -8.02
C THR A 47 -10.27 3.58 -7.91
N GLN A 48 -10.86 4.76 -7.89
CA GLN A 48 -10.13 6.02 -7.73
C GLN A 48 -9.40 6.09 -6.37
N TYR A 49 -10.05 5.69 -5.29
CA TYR A 49 -9.40 5.62 -3.97
C TYR A 49 -8.26 4.62 -3.96
N ALA A 50 -8.42 3.45 -4.57
CA ALA A 50 -7.38 2.45 -4.64
C ALA A 50 -6.16 2.97 -5.44
N GLN A 51 -6.36 3.63 -6.55
CA GLN A 51 -5.30 4.29 -7.32
C GLN A 51 -4.62 5.39 -6.50
N SER A 52 -5.38 6.25 -5.83
CA SER A 52 -4.80 7.28 -4.96
C SER A 52 -3.96 6.71 -3.82
N ILE A 53 -4.34 5.57 -3.27
CA ILE A 53 -3.56 4.86 -2.24
C ILE A 53 -2.23 4.38 -2.86
N THR A 54 -2.25 3.71 -4.02
CA THR A 54 -1.03 3.22 -4.67
C THR A 54 -0.08 4.36 -5.04
N ASP A 55 -0.59 5.46 -5.59
CA ASP A 55 0.20 6.65 -5.96
C ASP A 55 0.85 7.30 -4.72
N THR A 56 0.09 7.40 -3.63
CA THR A 56 0.59 7.97 -2.37
C THR A 56 1.67 7.08 -1.76
N VAL A 57 1.47 5.76 -1.74
CA VAL A 57 2.47 4.79 -1.28
C VAL A 57 3.72 4.87 -2.14
N MET A 58 3.59 4.96 -3.45
CA MET A 58 4.72 5.08 -4.36
C MET A 58 5.52 6.39 -4.12
N THR A 59 4.82 7.48 -3.86
CA THR A 59 5.44 8.76 -3.50
C THR A 59 6.23 8.66 -2.19
N GLU A 60 5.66 7.98 -1.19
CA GLU A 60 6.35 7.73 0.08
C GLU A 60 7.58 6.85 -0.09
N LEU A 61 7.48 5.78 -0.87
CA LEU A 61 8.63 4.92 -1.21
C LEU A 61 9.76 5.72 -1.85
N ARG A 62 9.45 6.60 -2.81
CA ARG A 62 10.46 7.49 -3.40
C ARG A 62 11.10 8.38 -2.35
N THR A 63 10.32 8.91 -1.42
CA THR A 63 10.84 9.78 -0.36
C THR A 63 11.78 9.01 0.56
N ILE A 64 11.40 7.82 1.00
CA ILE A 64 12.20 6.96 1.87
C ILE A 64 13.50 6.52 1.17
N THR A 65 13.44 6.11 -0.09
CA THR A 65 14.59 5.53 -0.80
C THR A 65 15.51 6.56 -1.44
N LYS A 66 15.05 7.78 -1.69
CA LYS A 66 15.81 8.82 -2.40
C LYS A 66 17.17 9.10 -1.81
N ASP A 67 17.27 9.15 -0.49
CA ASP A 67 18.49 9.48 0.24
C ASP A 67 19.23 8.23 0.76
N ALA A 68 18.86 7.05 0.26
CA ALA A 68 19.57 5.81 0.56
C ALA A 68 21.05 5.93 0.19
N SER A 69 21.91 5.30 0.97
CA SER A 69 23.36 5.36 0.83
C SER A 69 23.99 3.98 0.96
N GLY A 70 25.25 3.88 0.52
CA GLY A 70 26.07 2.69 0.67
C GLY A 70 25.63 1.54 -0.22
N TYR A 71 24.70 0.73 0.26
CA TYR A 71 24.26 -0.48 -0.44
C TYR A 71 22.74 -0.61 -0.46
N VAL A 72 22.26 -1.51 -1.33
CA VAL A 72 20.88 -1.96 -1.37
C VAL A 72 20.83 -3.48 -1.48
N LYS A 73 19.89 -4.10 -0.75
CA LYS A 73 19.58 -5.53 -0.75
C LYS A 73 18.10 -5.77 -0.89
N ILE A 74 17.74 -6.86 -1.54
CA ILE A 74 16.36 -7.30 -1.68
C ILE A 74 16.25 -8.72 -1.11
N TYR A 75 15.22 -8.95 -0.30
CA TYR A 75 14.93 -10.24 0.30
C TYR A 75 13.58 -10.75 -0.18
N PRO A 76 13.43 -12.06 -0.41
CA PRO A 76 12.18 -12.66 -0.88
C PRO A 76 11.00 -12.37 0.04
N GLU A 77 11.24 -12.45 1.34
CA GLU A 77 10.27 -12.11 2.38
C GLU A 77 11.02 -11.77 3.66
N GLU A 78 10.35 -11.11 4.57
CA GLU A 78 10.89 -10.84 5.89
C GLU A 78 10.62 -12.02 6.81
N SER A 79 11.67 -12.73 7.22
CA SER A 79 11.57 -13.79 8.22
C SER A 79 11.95 -13.27 9.60
N GLY A 80 10.95 -12.84 10.37
CA GLY A 80 11.19 -12.34 11.72
C GLY A 80 12.06 -11.08 11.75
N PHE A 81 13.10 -11.06 12.61
CA PHE A 81 14.00 -9.91 12.80
C PHE A 81 15.21 -9.89 11.89
N GLN A 82 15.47 -10.98 11.21
CA GLN A 82 16.58 -11.09 10.29
C GLN A 82 16.01 -11.38 8.92
N PRO A 83 16.34 -10.55 7.93
CA PRO A 83 16.05 -10.90 6.57
C PRO A 83 16.64 -12.27 6.29
N ALA A 84 15.87 -13.17 5.73
CA ALA A 84 16.38 -14.45 5.30
C ALA A 84 17.52 -14.19 4.34
N ALA A 85 18.66 -14.82 4.60
CA ALA A 85 19.82 -14.77 3.73
C ALA A 85 19.50 -15.56 2.45
N ALA A 86 18.82 -14.95 1.51
CA ALA A 86 18.58 -15.53 0.22
C ALA A 86 19.04 -14.55 -0.84
N GLU A 87 19.90 -15.02 -1.72
CA GLU A 87 20.24 -14.30 -2.94
C GLU A 87 18.97 -14.15 -3.77
N SER A 88 18.48 -12.94 -3.89
CA SER A 88 17.29 -12.68 -4.70
C SER A 88 17.43 -11.35 -5.42
N THR A 89 17.10 -11.38 -6.69
CA THR A 89 16.94 -10.17 -7.51
C THR A 89 15.56 -9.57 -7.39
N THR A 90 14.63 -10.29 -6.73
CA THR A 90 13.24 -9.87 -6.49
C THR A 90 12.82 -10.25 -5.07
N GLY A 91 11.95 -9.46 -4.47
CA GLY A 91 11.43 -9.76 -3.14
C GLY A 91 10.52 -8.69 -2.58
N THR A 92 9.99 -8.92 -1.40
CA THR A 92 9.03 -8.03 -0.73
C THR A 92 9.66 -7.16 0.35
N CYS A 93 10.93 -7.37 0.65
CA CYS A 93 11.66 -6.59 1.65
C CYS A 93 12.88 -5.92 1.04
N LEU A 94 13.00 -4.61 1.22
CA LEU A 94 14.10 -3.78 0.75
C LEU A 94 14.94 -3.32 1.95
N GLU A 95 16.27 -3.51 1.86
CA GLU A 95 17.23 -3.05 2.86
C GLU A 95 18.23 -2.07 2.24
N PHE A 96 18.52 -0.98 2.94
CA PHE A 96 19.55 -0.02 2.57
C PHE A 96 20.06 0.72 3.82
N LEU A 97 21.15 1.48 3.68
CA LEU A 97 21.59 2.43 4.69
C LEU A 97 20.90 3.78 4.46
N ASN A 98 20.37 4.36 5.53
CA ASN A 98 19.90 5.74 5.49
C ASN A 98 21.06 6.73 5.71
N PRO A 99 20.84 8.05 5.51
CA PRO A 99 21.89 9.06 5.70
C PRO A 99 22.47 9.12 7.12
N ASP A 100 21.68 8.72 8.12
CA ASP A 100 22.09 8.71 9.54
C ASP A 100 22.89 7.46 9.91
N GLY A 101 23.16 6.56 8.97
CA GLY A 101 23.93 5.33 9.17
C GLY A 101 23.14 4.18 9.80
N TYR A 102 21.83 4.28 9.89
CA TYR A 102 20.98 3.16 10.27
C TYR A 102 20.68 2.28 9.07
N VAL A 103 20.57 0.98 9.35
CA VAL A 103 20.00 0.05 8.38
C VAL A 103 18.49 0.19 8.41
N GLU A 104 17.93 0.45 7.26
CA GLU A 104 16.50 0.63 7.07
C GLU A 104 15.94 -0.53 6.26
N LEU A 105 14.88 -1.15 6.77
CA LEU A 105 14.13 -2.20 6.09
C LEU A 105 12.72 -1.69 5.80
N VAL A 106 12.33 -1.79 4.55
CA VAL A 106 11.00 -1.39 4.06
C VAL A 106 10.26 -2.61 3.56
N SER A 107 9.15 -2.95 4.19
CA SER A 107 8.34 -4.12 3.85
C SER A 107 6.84 -3.91 4.11
N THR A 108 6.05 -4.90 3.75
CA THR A 108 4.60 -4.96 4.06
C THR A 108 4.23 -6.17 4.90
N ASP A 109 5.21 -6.85 5.50
CA ASP A 109 5.01 -8.14 6.18
C ASP A 109 4.49 -8.02 7.61
N GLY A 110 4.35 -6.78 8.08
CA GLY A 110 3.83 -6.50 9.42
C GLY A 110 4.88 -6.65 10.51
N CYS A 111 4.47 -6.46 11.76
CA CYS A 111 5.35 -6.52 12.92
C CYS A 111 4.57 -6.90 14.17
N GLU A 112 5.06 -7.90 14.91
CA GLU A 112 4.46 -8.26 16.19
C GLU A 112 4.81 -7.23 17.27
N LYS A 113 3.95 -7.10 18.27
CA LYS A 113 4.13 -6.18 19.42
C LYS A 113 5.46 -6.37 20.13
N THR A 114 5.91 -7.62 20.28
CA THR A 114 7.19 -7.98 20.91
C THR A 114 8.40 -7.51 20.14
N GLN A 115 8.20 -7.14 18.89
CA GLN A 115 9.22 -6.71 17.93
C GLN A 115 9.36 -5.19 17.86
N ILE A 116 8.51 -4.45 18.55
CA ILE A 116 8.48 -2.99 18.48
C ILE A 116 9.15 -2.42 19.73
N TYR A 117 10.17 -1.59 19.50
CA TYR A 117 10.83 -0.82 20.53
C TYR A 117 10.59 0.66 20.28
N ILE A 118 10.08 1.36 21.27
CA ILE A 118 9.97 2.81 21.26
C ILE A 118 10.94 3.37 22.28
N GLY A 119 12.05 3.95 21.80
CA GLY A 119 13.11 4.46 22.65
C GLY A 119 13.78 3.38 23.48
N ASP A 120 13.93 3.62 24.79
CA ASP A 120 14.57 2.70 25.73
C ASP A 120 13.61 1.69 26.35
N ASN A 121 12.33 1.77 26.05
CA ASN A 121 11.32 0.92 26.66
C ASN A 121 10.96 -0.29 25.79
N LYS A 122 11.22 -1.47 26.38
CA LYS A 122 10.89 -2.78 25.81
C LYS A 122 9.37 -3.03 25.70
N ASN A 123 8.57 -2.19 26.34
CA ASN A 123 7.11 -2.30 26.43
C ASN A 123 6.42 -1.04 25.90
N GLY A 124 6.89 -0.50 24.78
CA GLY A 124 6.13 0.54 24.11
C GLY A 124 4.70 0.04 23.88
N SER A 125 3.71 0.86 24.17
CA SER A 125 2.28 0.58 23.99
C SER A 125 1.87 0.57 22.50
N ALA A 126 2.81 0.34 21.60
CA ALA A 126 2.51 0.23 20.18
C ALA A 126 1.79 -1.09 19.91
N ASP A 127 0.69 -1.02 19.21
CA ASP A 127 -0.02 -2.18 18.73
C ASP A 127 0.81 -2.90 17.65
N ALA A 128 0.60 -4.21 17.51
CA ALA A 128 1.16 -4.95 16.40
C ALA A 128 0.71 -4.33 15.06
N VAL A 129 1.62 -4.29 14.10
CA VAL A 129 1.32 -3.83 12.74
C VAL A 129 0.92 -5.05 11.91
N GLU A 130 -0.28 -5.04 11.40
CA GLU A 130 -0.78 -6.13 10.55
C GLU A 130 -0.06 -6.16 9.20
N LYS A 131 0.07 -7.35 8.63
CA LYS A 131 0.54 -7.55 7.26
C LYS A 131 -0.34 -6.78 6.26
N GLY A 132 0.28 -6.14 5.29
CA GLY A 132 -0.42 -5.35 4.29
C GLY A 132 -0.45 -3.84 4.56
N GLN A 133 0.46 -3.34 5.39
CA GLN A 133 0.70 -1.92 5.63
C GLN A 133 2.17 -1.60 5.35
N LEU A 134 2.47 -0.43 4.81
CA LEU A 134 3.84 0.02 4.60
C LEU A 134 4.52 0.23 5.95
N LEU A 135 5.57 -0.51 6.18
CA LEU A 135 6.31 -0.57 7.42
C LEU A 135 7.78 -0.31 7.15
N THR A 136 8.37 0.56 7.95
CA THR A 136 9.82 0.81 7.97
C THR A 136 10.37 0.41 9.31
N ARG A 137 11.45 -0.36 9.32
CA ARG A 137 12.19 -0.76 10.51
C ARG A 137 13.60 -0.22 10.45
N TYR A 138 14.08 0.30 11.58
CA TYR A 138 15.42 0.87 11.73
C TYR A 138 16.27 0.00 12.63
N TYR A 139 17.47 -0.36 12.16
CA TYR A 139 18.43 -1.17 12.90
C TYR A 139 19.76 -0.45 13.02
N THR A 140 20.41 -0.57 14.17
CA THR A 140 21.83 -0.23 14.30
C THR A 140 22.66 -1.46 14.01
N ARG A 141 23.72 -1.30 13.24
CA ARG A 141 24.68 -2.35 13.00
C ARG A 141 25.66 -2.44 14.18
N ASN A 142 25.92 -3.65 14.68
CA ASN A 142 27.01 -3.87 15.62
C ASN A 142 28.33 -3.90 14.83
N SER A 143 29.21 -2.94 15.10
CA SER A 143 30.50 -2.80 14.43
C SER A 143 31.45 -3.99 14.64
N THR A 144 31.27 -4.75 15.73
CA THR A 144 32.15 -5.88 16.10
C THR A 144 31.70 -7.20 15.45
N THR A 145 30.38 -7.46 15.40
CA THR A 145 29.86 -8.74 14.93
C THR A 145 29.26 -8.68 13.53
N GLY A 146 29.12 -7.50 12.95
CA GLY A 146 28.47 -7.29 11.68
C GLY A 146 26.96 -7.57 11.69
N LYS A 147 26.39 -7.95 12.84
CA LYS A 147 24.98 -8.24 13.00
C LYS A 147 24.17 -6.98 13.25
N TYR A 148 22.92 -6.99 12.83
CA TYR A 148 21.97 -5.91 13.10
C TYR A 148 21.47 -6.00 14.53
N PHE A 149 21.59 -4.91 15.30
CA PHE A 149 21.08 -4.88 16.66
C PHE A 149 20.22 -3.67 16.93
N CYS A 150 19.18 -3.94 17.66
CA CYS A 150 18.40 -2.92 18.30
C CYS A 150 19.04 -2.41 19.57
N ARG A 151 19.70 -3.27 20.33
CA ARG A 151 20.30 -2.97 21.64
C ARG A 151 21.39 -3.93 22.03
N LYS A 152 22.18 -3.47 23.05
CA LYS A 152 23.18 -4.26 23.74
C LYS A 152 22.70 -5.66 24.09
N ASN A 153 23.42 -6.66 23.61
CA ASN A 153 23.38 -8.06 24.05
C ASN A 153 22.10 -8.87 23.81
N GLU A 154 21.19 -8.44 22.95
CA GLU A 154 19.91 -9.11 22.82
C GLU A 154 19.57 -9.49 21.38
N THR A 155 18.55 -10.33 21.25
CA THR A 155 17.95 -10.73 19.98
C THR A 155 17.75 -9.51 19.08
N PRO A 156 18.14 -9.58 17.80
CA PRO A 156 18.01 -8.45 16.90
C PRO A 156 16.53 -8.03 16.81
N ALA A 157 16.27 -6.87 17.36
CA ALA A 157 14.96 -6.24 17.28
C ALA A 157 15.11 -4.90 16.61
N ALA A 158 14.11 -4.47 15.85
CA ALA A 158 14.11 -3.16 15.24
C ALA A 158 14.26 -2.08 16.31
N ARG A 159 15.16 -1.15 16.13
CA ARG A 159 15.36 -0.03 17.05
C ARG A 159 14.15 0.88 17.11
N ALA A 160 13.55 1.07 15.94
CA ALA A 160 12.30 1.76 15.80
C ALA A 160 11.52 1.12 14.65
N VAL A 161 10.22 1.16 14.77
CA VAL A 161 9.28 0.73 13.74
C VAL A 161 8.38 1.92 13.47
N ALA A 162 8.26 2.29 12.22
CA ALA A 162 7.37 3.36 11.78
C ALA A 162 6.41 2.82 10.72
N THR A 163 5.16 3.22 10.82
CA THR A 163 4.19 3.05 9.75
C THR A 163 4.01 4.40 9.07
N ALA A 164 4.20 4.45 7.77
CA ALA A 164 4.00 5.68 7.01
C ALA A 164 2.52 6.15 7.08
N PHE A 165 1.60 5.19 7.14
CA PHE A 165 0.17 5.46 7.15
C PHE A 165 -0.55 4.62 8.20
N GLY A 166 -1.54 5.20 8.86
CA GLY A 166 -2.43 4.46 9.76
C GLY A 166 -3.32 3.46 9.01
N LYS A 167 -3.79 2.41 9.70
CA LYS A 167 -4.62 1.35 9.14
C LYS A 167 -5.83 1.86 8.33
N GLY A 168 -6.45 2.95 8.77
CA GLY A 168 -7.60 3.56 8.08
C GLY A 168 -7.30 4.10 6.68
N PHE A 169 -6.04 4.44 6.39
CA PHE A 169 -5.62 4.91 5.07
C PHE A 169 -5.88 3.89 3.97
N TYR A 170 -5.68 2.62 4.25
CA TYR A 170 -5.85 1.53 3.28
C TYR A 170 -7.31 1.16 3.02
N MET A 171 -8.27 1.73 3.76
CA MET A 171 -9.71 1.52 3.58
C MET A 171 -10.13 0.03 3.55
N GLY A 172 -9.49 -0.79 4.37
CA GLY A 172 -9.73 -2.23 4.44
C GLY A 172 -9.04 -3.06 3.35
N ASN A 173 -8.21 -2.45 2.51
CA ASN A 173 -7.38 -3.14 1.54
C ASN A 173 -6.03 -3.52 2.16
N TYR A 174 -5.31 -4.42 1.48
CA TYR A 174 -4.02 -4.96 1.88
C TYR A 174 -2.96 -4.63 0.83
N LEU A 175 -1.90 -3.99 1.27
CA LEU A 175 -0.79 -3.59 0.42
C LEU A 175 0.24 -4.73 0.28
N GLU A 176 0.80 -4.87 -0.90
CA GLU A 176 2.01 -5.65 -1.16
C GLU A 176 2.95 -4.83 -2.03
N ILE A 177 4.23 -4.87 -1.69
CA ILE A 177 5.27 -4.23 -2.47
C ILE A 177 6.27 -5.29 -2.88
N GLU A 178 6.53 -5.38 -4.16
CA GLU A 178 7.54 -6.24 -4.75
C GLU A 178 8.66 -5.38 -5.32
N TYR A 179 9.89 -5.62 -4.87
CA TYR A 179 11.08 -4.94 -5.34
C TYR A 179 11.85 -5.83 -6.29
N SER A 180 12.48 -5.24 -7.30
CA SER A 180 13.39 -5.95 -8.19
C SER A 180 14.50 -5.04 -8.67
N VAL A 181 15.68 -5.63 -8.93
CA VAL A 181 16.78 -4.91 -9.58
C VAL A 181 16.62 -4.97 -11.09
N PRO A 182 17.15 -3.97 -11.83
CA PRO A 182 17.17 -4.00 -13.29
C PRO A 182 17.82 -5.27 -13.84
N SER A 183 17.32 -5.76 -14.97
CA SER A 183 17.84 -6.96 -15.63
C SER A 183 19.35 -6.87 -15.88
N GLY A 184 20.07 -7.94 -15.58
CA GLY A 184 21.53 -7.99 -15.75
C GLY A 184 22.33 -7.45 -14.56
N THR A 185 21.69 -7.02 -13.48
CA THR A 185 22.36 -6.64 -12.24
C THR A 185 22.91 -7.88 -11.54
N THR A 186 24.19 -7.83 -11.18
CA THR A 186 24.89 -8.87 -10.43
C THR A 186 25.39 -8.30 -9.10
N ASP A 187 25.75 -9.19 -8.17
CA ASP A 187 26.34 -8.79 -6.88
C ASP A 187 27.54 -7.87 -7.08
N GLY A 188 27.64 -6.82 -6.26
CA GLY A 188 28.68 -5.79 -6.36
C GLY A 188 28.45 -4.73 -7.45
N THR A 189 27.42 -4.84 -8.26
CA THR A 189 27.10 -3.85 -9.29
C THR A 189 26.54 -2.57 -8.67
N LYS A 190 26.94 -1.42 -9.21
CA LYS A 190 26.31 -0.13 -8.86
C LYS A 190 24.98 0.04 -9.59
N VAL A 191 23.93 0.30 -8.84
CA VAL A 191 22.58 0.56 -9.35
C VAL A 191 22.16 1.98 -8.99
N SER A 192 21.58 2.69 -9.92
CA SER A 192 21.01 4.03 -9.72
C SER A 192 19.51 4.00 -9.39
N SER A 193 18.87 2.86 -9.59
CA SER A 193 17.45 2.67 -9.35
C SER A 193 17.11 1.20 -9.12
N ILE A 194 15.97 0.98 -8.49
CA ILE A 194 15.30 -0.33 -8.40
C ILE A 194 13.87 -0.19 -8.92
N VAL A 195 13.27 -1.29 -9.31
CA VAL A 195 11.85 -1.34 -9.65
C VAL A 195 11.06 -1.66 -8.40
N ALA A 196 10.02 -0.89 -8.13
CA ALA A 196 9.02 -1.20 -7.11
C ALA A 196 7.66 -1.38 -7.78
N LYS A 197 7.01 -2.49 -7.48
CA LYS A 197 5.64 -2.77 -7.88
C LYS A 197 4.77 -2.77 -6.63
N VAL A 198 3.87 -1.82 -6.56
CA VAL A 198 2.89 -1.66 -5.49
C VAL A 198 1.58 -2.28 -5.95
N THR A 199 1.06 -3.22 -5.18
CA THR A 199 -0.22 -3.89 -5.47
C THR A 199 -1.14 -3.79 -4.27
N LEU A 200 -2.37 -3.38 -4.50
CA LEU A 200 -3.41 -3.26 -3.49
C LEU A 200 -4.45 -4.36 -3.70
N TYR A 201 -4.73 -5.13 -2.67
CA TYR A 201 -5.69 -6.25 -2.68
C TYR A 201 -6.89 -5.91 -1.81
N SER A 202 -8.08 -6.34 -2.22
CA SER A 202 -9.30 -6.19 -1.41
C SER A 202 -9.44 -7.22 -0.30
N ASP A 203 -8.62 -8.26 -0.31
CA ASP A 203 -8.69 -9.39 0.61
C ASP A 203 -7.32 -9.71 1.23
N LYS A 204 -7.35 -10.23 2.45
CA LYS A 204 -6.16 -10.60 3.21
C LYS A 204 -5.34 -11.72 2.54
N ASP A 205 -6.01 -12.59 1.80
CA ASP A 205 -5.39 -13.70 1.08
C ASP A 205 -4.70 -13.27 -0.22
N ARG A 206 -4.79 -11.97 -0.57
CA ARG A 206 -4.16 -11.35 -1.74
C ARG A 206 -4.55 -12.00 -3.08
N LYS A 207 -5.84 -12.35 -3.22
CA LYS A 207 -6.37 -12.97 -4.44
C LYS A 207 -6.98 -11.97 -5.42
N HIS A 208 -7.51 -10.86 -4.91
CA HIS A 208 -8.25 -9.88 -5.73
C HIS A 208 -7.53 -8.55 -5.74
N VAL A 209 -6.84 -8.28 -6.85
CA VAL A 209 -6.15 -7.01 -7.10
C VAL A 209 -7.20 -5.92 -7.36
N VAL A 210 -7.06 -4.80 -6.67
CA VAL A 210 -7.90 -3.61 -6.83
C VAL A 210 -7.18 -2.53 -7.64
N ALA A 211 -5.88 -2.34 -7.35
CA ALA A 211 -5.00 -1.43 -8.08
C ALA A 211 -3.57 -1.98 -8.05
N SER A 212 -2.79 -1.64 -9.05
CA SER A 212 -1.35 -1.94 -9.09
C SER A 212 -0.64 -0.87 -9.90
N ASP A 213 0.54 -0.48 -9.42
CA ASP A 213 1.42 0.44 -10.12
C ASP A 213 2.86 -0.06 -10.03
N THR A 214 3.67 0.25 -11.05
CA THR A 214 5.07 -0.17 -11.13
C THR A 214 5.93 0.99 -11.58
N GLU A 215 6.91 1.34 -10.76
CA GLU A 215 7.79 2.47 -11.04
C GLU A 215 9.24 2.18 -10.69
N LEU A 216 10.12 3.03 -11.23
CA LEU A 216 11.53 3.09 -10.86
C LEU A 216 11.69 4.01 -9.65
N LEU A 217 12.29 3.48 -8.60
CA LEU A 217 12.75 4.25 -7.45
C LEU A 217 14.20 4.66 -7.69
N GLU A 218 14.42 5.93 -7.98
CA GLU A 218 15.74 6.48 -8.26
C GLU A 218 16.45 6.88 -6.97
N PHE A 219 17.72 6.50 -6.84
CA PHE A 219 18.58 6.92 -5.73
C PHE A 219 19.31 8.21 -6.10
N ARG A 220 19.53 9.09 -5.12
CA ARG A 220 20.35 10.30 -5.34
C ARG A 220 21.78 9.96 -5.77
N ASN A 221 22.34 8.89 -5.22
CA ASN A 221 23.66 8.36 -5.55
C ASN A 221 23.54 6.88 -5.88
N PRO A 222 24.33 6.36 -6.85
CA PRO A 222 24.34 4.93 -7.13
C PRO A 222 24.74 4.12 -5.91
N LEU A 223 23.97 3.08 -5.61
CA LEU A 223 24.19 2.16 -4.49
C LEU A 223 24.81 0.86 -4.97
N ILE A 224 25.55 0.19 -4.12
CA ILE A 224 26.08 -1.15 -4.42
C ILE A 224 24.95 -2.16 -4.16
N TYR A 225 24.50 -2.83 -5.21
CA TYR A 225 23.63 -3.98 -5.03
C TYR A 225 24.45 -5.14 -4.49
N THR A 226 23.99 -5.73 -3.39
CA THR A 226 24.69 -6.87 -2.80
C THR A 226 23.70 -7.92 -2.32
N THR A 227 24.05 -9.19 -2.56
CA THR A 227 23.36 -10.37 -2.07
C THR A 227 24.02 -10.92 -0.81
N ALA A 228 25.23 -10.44 -0.47
CA ALA A 228 25.98 -10.92 0.68
C ALA A 228 25.28 -10.62 2.02
N VAL A 229 25.12 -11.65 2.83
CA VAL A 229 24.59 -11.57 4.21
C VAL A 229 25.55 -10.84 5.13
N THR A 230 26.78 -10.84 4.81
CA THR A 230 27.84 -10.23 5.58
C THR A 230 28.29 -8.94 4.97
N ALA A 231 28.09 -7.93 5.69
CA ALA A 231 29.07 -6.91 5.64
C ALA A 231 30.33 -7.40 6.35
N SER A 232 31.34 -7.54 5.60
CA SER A 232 32.71 -7.56 6.10
C SER A 232 33.06 -6.21 6.69
#